data_64dacfea5a2314865ca41b80bf56b869
#
_entry.id   64dacfea5a2314865ca41b80bf56b869
#
_cell.length_a   1.000
_cell.length_b   1.000
_cell.length_c   1.000
_cell.angle_alpha   90.00
_cell.angle_beta   90.00
_cell.angle_gamma   90.00
#
_symmetry.space_group_name_H-M   'P 1'
#
loop_
_entity.id
_entity.type
_entity.pdbx_description
1 polymer ?
#
loop_
_entity_poly.entity_id
_entity_poly.type
_entity_poly.pdbx_seq_one_letter_code
_entity_poly.pdbx_strand_id
1 'polypeptide(L)'
;VPPVDYATVKPIAFAPAIAPHLAALEAGKPLEVSAITNLLRETLSQLPRDVSLIEGAGGWRVPLNAQEDFADLAMALELPVILVVGLKLGCLNHARLTAEAIRADGLVVAGWAGSVVDPAFAADTARFEAAPYLSLEPL
;
A
#
# COMPACT_ATOMS: atom_id res chain seq x y z
N VAL A 1 -12.02 -2.93 -22.93
CA VAL A 1 -12.43 -2.11 -21.78
C VAL A 1 -12.24 -0.66 -22.19
N PRO A 2 -13.24 0.23 -22.07
CA PRO A 2 -13.06 1.64 -22.38
C PRO A 2 -11.98 2.24 -21.47
N PRO A 3 -11.20 3.22 -21.95
CA PRO A 3 -10.21 3.88 -21.12
C PRO A 3 -10.91 4.58 -19.95
N VAL A 4 -10.45 4.29 -18.73
CA VAL A 4 -10.93 4.97 -17.52
C VAL A 4 -10.18 6.29 -17.38
N ASP A 5 -10.88 7.34 -17.03
CA ASP A 5 -10.29 8.65 -16.78
C ASP A 5 -9.26 8.60 -15.65
N TYR A 6 -8.16 9.34 -15.82
CA TYR A 6 -7.05 9.34 -14.85
C TYR A 6 -7.48 9.81 -13.45
N ALA A 7 -8.38 10.79 -13.36
CA ALA A 7 -8.91 11.26 -12.09
C ALA A 7 -9.71 10.17 -11.35
N THR A 8 -10.36 9.28 -12.07
CA THR A 8 -11.06 8.13 -11.51
C THR A 8 -10.09 7.08 -10.94
N VAL A 9 -8.97 6.83 -11.65
CA VAL A 9 -7.94 5.87 -11.20
C VAL A 9 -7.08 6.43 -10.07
N LYS A 10 -6.94 7.76 -10.01
CA LYS A 10 -6.16 8.48 -8.99
C LYS A 10 -7.00 9.59 -8.36
N PRO A 11 -8.00 9.23 -7.57
CA PRO A 11 -8.98 10.19 -7.06
C PRO A 11 -8.40 11.16 -6.03
N ILE A 12 -7.27 10.80 -5.39
CA ILE A 12 -6.56 11.65 -4.44
C ILE A 12 -5.13 11.83 -4.91
N ALA A 13 -4.76 13.06 -5.22
CA ALA A 13 -3.42 13.41 -5.66
C ALA A 13 -3.02 14.79 -5.12
N PHE A 14 -1.78 14.90 -4.71
CA PHE A 14 -1.14 16.15 -4.30
C PHE A 14 0.09 16.41 -5.17
N ALA A 15 0.39 17.67 -5.44
CA ALA A 15 1.55 18.05 -6.24
C ALA A 15 2.89 17.83 -5.51
N PRO A 16 3.03 18.18 -4.20
CA PRO A 16 4.27 17.98 -3.48
C PRO A 16 4.56 16.48 -3.24
N ALA A 17 5.81 16.06 -3.50
CA ALA A 17 6.29 14.71 -3.19
C ALA A 17 6.75 14.61 -1.72
N ILE A 18 5.82 14.81 -0.80
CA ILE A 18 6.02 14.75 0.66
C ILE A 18 5.01 13.79 1.30
N ALA A 19 5.09 13.62 2.61
CA ALA A 19 4.16 12.76 3.33
C ALA A 19 2.70 13.18 3.11
N PRO A 20 1.76 12.25 2.88
CA PRO A 20 0.38 12.54 2.49
C PRO A 20 -0.34 13.53 3.41
N HIS A 21 -0.20 13.38 4.72
CA HIS A 21 -0.83 14.26 5.70
C HIS A 21 -0.31 15.71 5.63
N LEU A 22 0.99 15.91 5.30
CA LEU A 22 1.57 17.23 5.11
C LEU A 22 1.07 17.87 3.82
N ALA A 23 1.06 17.12 2.72
CA ALA A 23 0.53 17.60 1.45
C ALA A 23 -0.95 17.97 1.54
N ALA A 24 -1.73 17.18 2.28
CA ALA A 24 -3.14 17.45 2.55
C ALA A 24 -3.35 18.72 3.37
N LEU A 25 -2.53 18.92 4.40
CA LEU A 25 -2.55 20.13 5.23
C LEU A 25 -2.23 21.38 4.39
N GLU A 26 -1.17 21.35 3.57
CA GLU A 26 -0.81 22.45 2.68
C GLU A 26 -1.90 22.77 1.66
N ALA A 27 -2.59 21.73 1.16
CA ALA A 27 -3.69 21.89 0.20
C ALA A 27 -5.03 22.28 0.84
N GLY A 28 -5.13 22.30 2.17
CA GLY A 28 -6.40 22.51 2.88
C GLY A 28 -7.45 21.42 2.62
N LYS A 29 -6.99 20.20 2.30
CA LYS A 29 -7.84 19.04 1.96
C LYS A 29 -7.58 17.90 2.96
N PRO A 30 -8.33 17.81 4.07
CA PRO A 30 -8.10 16.78 5.07
C PRO A 30 -8.28 15.38 4.46
N LEU A 31 -7.44 14.45 4.89
CA LEU A 31 -7.53 13.04 4.56
C LEU A 31 -8.17 12.31 5.75
N GLU A 32 -9.43 11.91 5.59
CA GLU A 32 -10.18 11.14 6.59
C GLU A 32 -10.45 9.74 6.03
N VAL A 33 -10.16 8.70 6.79
CA VAL A 33 -10.34 7.30 6.39
C VAL A 33 -11.77 7.04 5.93
N SER A 34 -12.77 7.55 6.63
CA SER A 34 -14.17 7.39 6.28
C SER A 34 -14.53 7.96 4.91
N ALA A 35 -14.03 9.18 4.62
CA ALA A 35 -14.27 9.84 3.34
C ALA A 35 -13.57 9.12 2.18
N ILE A 36 -12.31 8.70 2.39
CA ILE A 36 -11.54 7.94 1.40
C ILE A 36 -12.20 6.58 1.13
N THR A 37 -12.62 5.87 2.16
CA THR A 37 -13.29 4.57 2.03
C THR A 37 -14.56 4.67 1.21
N ASN A 38 -15.39 5.68 1.48
CA ASN A 38 -16.62 5.90 0.73
C ASN A 38 -16.34 6.22 -0.74
N LEU A 39 -15.39 7.11 -1.02
CA LEU A 39 -14.95 7.46 -2.36
C LEU A 39 -14.46 6.22 -3.15
N LEU A 40 -13.64 5.39 -2.52
CA LEU A 40 -13.12 4.18 -3.16
C LEU A 40 -14.23 3.16 -3.43
N ARG A 41 -15.12 2.92 -2.47
CA ARG A 41 -16.26 2.01 -2.65
C ARG A 41 -17.18 2.47 -3.79
N GLU A 42 -17.49 3.76 -3.86
CA GLU A 42 -18.28 4.33 -4.95
C GLU A 42 -17.58 4.15 -6.28
N THR A 43 -16.31 4.56 -6.40
CA THR A 43 -15.51 4.40 -7.61
C THR A 43 -15.47 2.94 -8.07
N LEU A 44 -15.20 2.04 -7.15
CA LEU A 44 -15.13 0.61 -7.44
C LEU A 44 -16.49 0.04 -7.87
N SER A 45 -17.60 0.52 -7.36
CA SER A 45 -18.95 0.06 -7.75
C SER A 45 -19.34 0.43 -9.18
N GLN A 46 -18.77 1.53 -9.69
CA GLN A 46 -19.11 2.07 -11.02
C GLN A 46 -18.23 1.51 -12.15
N LEU A 47 -17.11 0.86 -11.82
CA LEU A 47 -16.16 0.37 -12.81
C LEU A 47 -16.39 -1.11 -13.15
N PRO A 48 -16.64 -1.49 -14.42
CA PRO A 48 -16.63 -2.89 -14.83
C PRO A 48 -15.20 -3.43 -14.77
N ARG A 49 -14.95 -4.46 -13.95
CA ARG A 49 -13.61 -5.02 -13.71
C ARG A 49 -13.67 -6.45 -13.22
N ASP A 50 -12.63 -7.21 -13.51
CA ASP A 50 -12.42 -8.54 -12.94
C ASP A 50 -11.60 -8.46 -11.65
N VAL A 51 -10.64 -7.51 -11.57
CA VAL A 51 -9.76 -7.27 -10.42
C VAL A 51 -9.59 -5.78 -10.21
N SER A 52 -9.51 -5.35 -8.95
CA SER A 52 -9.13 -4.00 -8.56
C SER A 52 -7.97 -4.05 -7.59
N LEU A 53 -6.97 -3.22 -7.85
CA LEU A 53 -5.85 -3.01 -6.93
C LEU A 53 -5.94 -1.59 -6.37
N ILE A 54 -5.83 -1.46 -5.06
CA ILE A 54 -5.77 -0.18 -4.36
C ILE A 54 -4.34 -0.01 -3.85
N GLU A 55 -3.68 1.05 -4.31
CA GLU A 55 -2.32 1.39 -3.89
C GLU A 55 -2.33 2.63 -3.01
N GLY A 56 -1.71 2.53 -1.83
CA GLY A 56 -1.42 3.66 -0.95
C GLY A 56 -0.08 4.32 -1.29
N ALA A 57 0.22 5.43 -0.64
CA ALA A 57 1.48 6.15 -0.79
C ALA A 57 2.36 5.99 0.46
N GLY A 58 3.57 5.47 0.29
CA GLY A 58 4.53 5.29 1.37
C GLY A 58 4.49 3.88 1.96
N GLY A 59 4.04 3.72 3.18
CA GLY A 59 4.05 2.43 3.87
C GLY A 59 2.87 2.26 4.82
N TRP A 60 2.84 1.11 5.52
CA TRP A 60 1.70 0.65 6.31
C TRP A 60 1.26 1.67 7.40
N ARG A 61 2.23 2.24 8.12
CA ARG A 61 1.98 3.21 9.19
C ARG A 61 2.21 4.66 8.78
N VAL A 62 2.06 4.99 7.50
CA VAL A 62 2.17 6.38 7.05
C VAL A 62 0.91 7.15 7.43
N PRO A 63 1.02 8.27 8.16
CA PRO A 63 -0.12 9.05 8.62
C PRO A 63 -0.94 9.64 7.45
N LEU A 64 -2.25 9.58 7.58
CA LEU A 64 -3.22 10.31 6.76
C LEU A 64 -3.62 11.63 7.44
N ASN A 65 -3.73 11.60 8.77
CA ASN A 65 -3.98 12.76 9.61
C ASN A 65 -3.37 12.54 11.02
N ALA A 66 -3.76 13.31 12.02
CA ALA A 66 -3.21 13.22 13.38
C ALA A 66 -3.65 11.95 14.14
N GLN A 67 -4.69 11.26 13.70
CA GLN A 67 -5.30 10.11 14.38
C GLN A 67 -5.29 8.83 13.54
N GLU A 68 -5.23 8.95 12.21
CA GLU A 68 -5.42 7.85 11.27
C GLU A 68 -4.21 7.67 10.35
N ASP A 69 -3.92 6.43 9.97
CA ASP A 69 -2.87 6.04 9.05
C ASP A 69 -3.41 5.15 7.89
N PHE A 70 -2.52 4.68 7.00
CA PHE A 70 -2.93 3.77 5.92
C PHE A 70 -3.40 2.41 6.42
N ALA A 71 -2.99 1.95 7.60
CA ALA A 71 -3.51 0.71 8.17
C ALA A 71 -4.98 0.86 8.54
N ASP A 72 -5.40 2.01 9.08
CA ASP A 72 -6.80 2.29 9.37
C ASP A 72 -7.66 2.26 8.10
N LEU A 73 -7.14 2.83 7.00
CA LEU A 73 -7.81 2.75 5.69
C LEU A 73 -7.92 1.31 5.19
N ALA A 74 -6.84 0.52 5.30
CA ALA A 74 -6.84 -0.86 4.88
C ALA A 74 -7.83 -1.71 5.71
N MET A 75 -7.88 -1.49 7.02
CA MET A 75 -8.86 -2.14 7.91
C MET A 75 -10.29 -1.75 7.54
N ALA A 76 -10.55 -0.47 7.24
CA ALA A 76 -11.89 -0.02 6.82
C ALA A 76 -12.33 -0.61 5.48
N LEU A 77 -11.39 -0.95 4.60
CA LEU A 77 -11.68 -1.59 3.31
C LEU A 77 -11.88 -3.10 3.43
N GLU A 78 -11.34 -3.75 4.47
CA GLU A 78 -11.43 -5.20 4.72
C GLU A 78 -10.92 -6.06 3.55
N LEU A 79 -9.91 -5.57 2.83
CA LEU A 79 -9.34 -6.27 1.67
C LEU A 79 -8.07 -7.02 2.06
N PRO A 80 -7.79 -8.16 1.40
CA PRO A 80 -6.51 -8.84 1.55
C PRO A 80 -5.37 -7.97 1.03
N VAL A 81 -4.22 -8.03 1.68
CA VAL A 81 -3.07 -7.17 1.41
C VAL A 81 -2.01 -7.91 0.59
N ILE A 82 -1.54 -7.28 -0.48
CA ILE A 82 -0.33 -7.69 -1.20
C ILE A 82 0.82 -6.80 -0.73
N LEU A 83 1.83 -7.39 -0.11
CA LEU A 83 3.00 -6.67 0.37
C LEU A 83 4.02 -6.49 -0.76
N VAL A 84 4.25 -5.25 -1.18
CA VAL A 84 5.30 -4.94 -2.16
C VAL A 84 6.58 -4.57 -1.42
N VAL A 85 7.65 -5.32 -1.69
CA VAL A 85 8.95 -5.20 -1.03
C VAL A 85 9.97 -4.59 -1.99
N GLY A 86 10.47 -3.40 -1.68
CA GLY A 86 11.59 -2.82 -2.40
C GLY A 86 12.89 -3.58 -2.11
N LEU A 87 13.45 -4.25 -3.11
CA LEU A 87 14.64 -5.11 -2.97
C LEU A 87 15.89 -4.25 -2.85
N LYS A 88 16.36 -4.09 -1.62
CA LYS A 88 17.57 -3.37 -1.20
C LYS A 88 18.05 -3.87 0.15
N LEU A 89 19.26 -3.47 0.57
CA LEU A 89 19.75 -3.82 1.90
C LEU A 89 18.77 -3.35 3.00
N GLY A 90 18.44 -4.25 3.93
CA GLY A 90 17.48 -4.02 5.01
C GLY A 90 16.03 -4.38 4.68
N CYS A 91 15.72 -4.76 3.44
CA CYS A 91 14.34 -5.07 3.02
C CYS A 91 13.71 -6.24 3.79
N LEU A 92 14.49 -7.25 4.20
CA LEU A 92 13.98 -8.39 4.96
C LEU A 92 13.37 -7.97 6.30
N ASN A 93 14.11 -7.16 7.07
CA ASN A 93 13.61 -6.65 8.32
C ASN A 93 12.34 -5.80 8.14
N HIS A 94 12.37 -4.89 7.17
CA HIS A 94 11.22 -4.02 6.88
C HIS A 94 10.00 -4.83 6.45
N ALA A 95 10.16 -5.79 5.55
CA ALA A 95 9.07 -6.64 5.09
C ALA A 95 8.46 -7.47 6.22
N ARG A 96 9.30 -8.06 7.11
CA ARG A 96 8.81 -8.84 8.25
C ARG A 96 8.02 -7.99 9.23
N LEU A 97 8.57 -6.84 9.64
CA LEU A 97 7.87 -5.92 10.54
C LEU A 97 6.54 -5.44 9.95
N THR A 98 6.50 -5.16 8.62
CA THR A 98 5.26 -4.76 7.95
C THR A 98 4.26 -5.91 7.91
N ALA A 99 4.68 -7.13 7.59
CA ALA A 99 3.80 -8.29 7.57
C ALA A 99 3.24 -8.62 8.98
N GLU A 100 4.07 -8.49 10.01
CA GLU A 100 3.65 -8.65 11.40
C GLU A 100 2.61 -7.59 11.80
N ALA A 101 2.81 -6.32 11.40
CA ALA A 101 1.86 -5.24 11.66
C ALA A 101 0.51 -5.49 10.96
N ILE A 102 0.53 -5.89 9.68
CA ILE A 102 -0.70 -6.19 8.92
C ILE A 102 -1.52 -7.27 9.62
N ARG A 103 -0.86 -8.35 10.08
CA ARG A 103 -1.54 -9.44 10.80
C ARG A 103 -2.06 -9.00 12.18
N ALA A 104 -1.28 -8.20 12.90
CA ALA A 104 -1.69 -7.65 14.20
C ALA A 104 -2.92 -6.74 14.08
N ASP A 105 -3.07 -6.05 12.94
CA ASP A 105 -4.26 -5.25 12.61
C ASP A 105 -5.45 -6.11 12.11
N GLY A 106 -5.32 -7.44 12.12
CA GLY A 106 -6.39 -8.38 11.78
C GLY A 106 -6.59 -8.62 10.28
N LEU A 107 -5.67 -8.18 9.43
CA LEU A 107 -5.76 -8.37 7.99
C LEU A 107 -4.91 -9.54 7.50
N VAL A 108 -5.30 -10.08 6.33
CA VAL A 108 -4.62 -11.18 5.67
C VAL A 108 -3.58 -10.65 4.69
N VAL A 109 -2.33 -11.12 4.83
CA VAL A 109 -1.31 -10.95 3.79
C VAL A 109 -1.54 -12.03 2.74
N ALA A 110 -2.18 -11.67 1.62
CA ALA A 110 -2.51 -12.59 0.53
C ALA A 110 -1.28 -13.04 -0.27
N GLY A 111 -0.21 -12.27 -0.20
CA GLY A 111 1.05 -12.56 -0.87
C GLY A 111 2.00 -11.38 -0.82
N TRP A 112 3.15 -11.54 -1.44
CA TRP A 112 4.13 -10.46 -1.59
C TRP A 112 4.76 -10.43 -2.97
N ALA A 113 5.28 -9.28 -3.37
CA ALA A 113 6.00 -9.09 -4.62
C ALA A 113 7.29 -8.29 -4.36
N GLY A 114 8.39 -8.72 -4.96
CA GLY A 114 9.66 -7.99 -4.91
C GLY A 114 9.76 -6.98 -6.06
N SER A 115 10.09 -5.73 -5.75
CA SER A 115 10.39 -4.69 -6.72
C SER A 115 11.87 -4.31 -6.64
N VAL A 116 12.59 -4.38 -7.76
CA VAL A 116 14.01 -4.02 -7.80
C VAL A 116 14.15 -2.50 -7.72
N VAL A 117 14.61 -2.00 -6.58
CA VAL A 117 14.89 -0.58 -6.35
C VAL A 117 16.38 -0.27 -6.28
N ASP A 118 17.22 -1.30 -6.09
CA ASP A 118 18.67 -1.24 -6.11
C ASP A 118 19.22 -2.29 -7.10
N PRO A 119 19.66 -1.89 -8.30
CA PRO A 119 20.19 -2.82 -9.29
C PRO A 119 21.43 -3.59 -8.82
N ALA A 120 22.26 -3.01 -7.98
CA ALA A 120 23.45 -3.68 -7.44
C ALA A 120 23.07 -4.80 -6.47
N PHE A 121 22.00 -4.60 -5.69
CA PHE A 121 21.43 -5.63 -4.83
C PHE A 121 20.78 -6.75 -5.65
N ALA A 122 20.09 -6.40 -6.75
CA ALA A 122 19.42 -7.36 -7.61
C ALA A 122 20.38 -8.24 -8.44
N ALA A 123 21.60 -7.76 -8.73
CA ALA A 123 22.60 -8.51 -9.49
C ALA A 123 23.16 -9.73 -8.73
N ASP A 124 22.99 -9.78 -7.40
CA ASP A 124 23.43 -10.90 -6.58
C ASP A 124 22.26 -11.86 -6.32
N THR A 125 22.08 -12.81 -7.25
CA THR A 125 20.97 -13.78 -7.19
C THR A 125 21.00 -14.67 -5.95
N ALA A 126 22.17 -14.91 -5.36
CA ALA A 126 22.30 -15.67 -4.11
C ALA A 126 21.59 -14.99 -2.93
N ARG A 127 21.38 -13.67 -2.99
CA ARG A 127 20.63 -12.91 -2.00
C ARG A 127 19.11 -13.11 -2.12
N PHE A 128 18.62 -13.57 -3.27
CA PHE A 128 17.19 -13.88 -3.48
C PHE A 128 16.81 -15.27 -2.98
N GLU A 129 17.76 -16.16 -2.74
CA GLU A 129 17.51 -17.44 -2.04
C GLU A 129 17.10 -17.22 -0.58
N ALA A 130 17.12 -15.99 -0.10
CA ALA A 130 16.53 -15.60 1.17
C ALA A 130 14.97 -15.57 1.16
N ALA A 131 14.33 -15.89 0.04
CA ALA A 131 12.87 -16.00 -0.03
C ALA A 131 12.26 -16.92 1.06
N PRO A 132 12.90 -18.02 1.52
CA PRO A 132 12.40 -18.81 2.66
C PRO A 132 12.31 -18.02 3.97
N TYR A 133 13.08 -16.96 4.15
CA TYR A 133 13.03 -16.11 5.35
C TYR A 133 11.90 -15.08 5.31
N LEU A 134 11.28 -14.89 4.15
CA LEU A 134 10.03 -14.17 3.95
C LEU A 134 8.85 -15.12 3.88
N SER A 135 8.96 -16.35 4.45
CA SER A 135 7.84 -17.29 4.48
C SER A 135 6.64 -16.59 5.12
N LEU A 136 5.85 -15.96 4.27
CA LEU A 136 4.53 -15.45 4.56
C LEU A 136 3.57 -16.64 4.41
N GLU A 137 3.82 -17.71 5.17
CA GLU A 137 2.89 -18.82 5.23
C GLU A 137 1.53 -18.29 5.63
N PRO A 138 0.47 -18.54 4.85
CA PRO A 138 -0.86 -18.31 5.35
C PRO A 138 -1.05 -19.21 6.57
N LEU A 139 -1.46 -18.63 7.68
CA LEU A 139 -1.89 -19.37 8.86
C LEU A 139 -3.21 -20.06 8.56
#